data_547407d56e586ec57ab40e10e177a380
#
_entry.id   547407d56e586ec57ab40e10e177a380
#
_cell.length_a   1.000
_cell.length_b   1.000
_cell.length_c   1.000
_cell.angle_alpha   90.00
_cell.angle_beta   90.00
_cell.angle_gamma   90.00
#
_symmetry.space_group_name_H-M   'P 1'
#
loop_
_entity.id
_entity.type
_entity.pdbx_description
1 polymer ?
#
loop_
_entity_poly.entity_id
_entity_poly.type
_entity_poly.pdbx_seq_one_letter_code
_entity_poly.pdbx_strand_id
1 'polypeptide(L)'
;MNLRAILLLAFISAEIVNATASLAQDKGSVDLRPLPPLAHPNDPKIGAKELFGRKVLPAAMPSRVIGFYAKGCIAGAEALPINGDTWQVMRLSRNRYWGHPNLVALLKRLADKAKDAGWPGILVGDMSQPRGGPMITGHASHQVGLDADIWLTPMPNRQLSPGEREEMSAVMMVRRDRLDIDPHVWTPGHLAVIRDAAQEPRVQRIFVNAAIKKALCREANGDRSWLSKVRPMYGHDYHFHIRMKCPSGNGECESQPDPTEGEGCRAADLAYWFKDSVIHPKPPKQPPKPKPPMTLAQLPAACRPVLSAPDAKQ
;
A
#
# COMPACT_ATOMS: atom_id res chain seq x y z
N MET A 1 -64.58 -3.69 43.87
CA MET A 1 -63.51 -4.47 43.32
C MET A 1 -63.00 -3.75 42.06
N ASN A 2 -61.97 -2.90 42.18
CA ASN A 2 -61.42 -2.11 41.05
C ASN A 2 -60.00 -2.58 40.77
N LEU A 3 -59.81 -3.29 39.67
CA LEU A 3 -58.48 -3.68 39.13
C LEU A 3 -57.91 -2.46 38.40
N ARG A 4 -56.83 -1.87 38.92
CA ARG A 4 -56.02 -0.88 38.22
C ARG A 4 -54.96 -1.64 37.40
N ALA A 5 -55.06 -1.56 36.07
CA ALA A 5 -54.04 -2.02 35.16
C ALA A 5 -52.88 -1.01 35.15
N ILE A 6 -51.70 -1.48 35.51
CA ILE A 6 -50.45 -0.69 35.40
C ILE A 6 -49.87 -1.01 34.00
N LEU A 7 -49.89 0.01 33.12
CA LEU A 7 -49.15 -0.03 31.86
C LEU A 7 -47.65 0.26 32.14
N LEU A 8 -46.79 -0.75 31.97
CA LEU A 8 -45.36 -0.54 31.90
C LEU A 8 -45.01 -0.11 30.46
N LEU A 9 -44.67 1.17 30.31
CA LEU A 9 -44.01 1.68 29.09
C LEU A 9 -42.53 1.27 29.13
N ALA A 10 -42.15 0.29 28.35
CA ALA A 10 -40.75 -0.01 28.09
C ALA A 10 -40.18 1.01 27.10
N PHE A 11 -39.34 1.91 27.59
CA PHE A 11 -38.52 2.77 26.76
C PHE A 11 -37.41 1.93 26.17
N ILE A 12 -37.52 1.58 24.88
CA ILE A 12 -36.44 1.04 24.10
C ILE A 12 -35.57 2.22 23.69
N SER A 13 -34.47 2.43 24.41
CA SER A 13 -33.42 3.36 24.02
C SER A 13 -32.72 2.76 22.77
N ALA A 14 -33.06 3.26 21.60
CA ALA A 14 -32.29 2.99 20.40
C ALA A 14 -30.91 3.67 20.53
N GLU A 15 -29.90 2.96 20.97
CA GLU A 15 -28.52 3.39 20.83
C GLU A 15 -28.19 3.46 19.33
N ILE A 16 -28.18 4.68 18.82
CA ILE A 16 -27.61 4.98 17.50
C ILE A 16 -26.11 4.73 17.60
N VAL A 17 -25.69 3.53 17.28
CA VAL A 17 -24.27 3.22 17.04
C VAL A 17 -23.86 4.06 15.83
N ASN A 18 -23.30 5.23 16.08
CA ASN A 18 -22.53 5.97 15.09
C ASN A 18 -21.31 5.10 14.73
N ALA A 19 -21.48 4.19 13.77
CA ALA A 19 -20.39 3.56 13.07
C ALA A 19 -19.67 4.67 12.31
N THR A 20 -18.67 5.29 12.93
CA THR A 20 -17.64 6.02 12.19
C THR A 20 -17.12 5.02 11.16
N ALA A 21 -17.34 5.31 9.89
CA ALA A 21 -16.79 4.51 8.81
C ALA A 21 -15.26 4.52 8.98
N SER A 22 -14.73 3.53 9.67
CA SER A 22 -13.36 3.08 9.50
C SER A 22 -13.23 2.91 8.00
N LEU A 23 -12.27 3.61 7.38
CA LEU A 23 -11.97 3.37 5.97
C LEU A 23 -11.77 1.87 5.85
N ALA A 24 -12.79 1.18 5.36
CA ALA A 24 -12.80 -0.28 5.32
C ALA A 24 -11.63 -0.66 4.43
N GLN A 25 -10.68 -1.40 4.99
CA GLN A 25 -9.59 -1.95 4.20
C GLN A 25 -10.25 -2.78 3.11
N ASP A 26 -9.91 -2.49 1.85
CA ASP A 26 -10.44 -3.26 0.73
C ASP A 26 -10.20 -4.75 0.98
N LYS A 27 -11.26 -5.52 0.96
CA LYS A 27 -11.21 -6.99 1.04
C LYS A 27 -10.98 -7.56 -0.36
N GLY A 28 -10.39 -8.74 -0.43
CA GLY A 28 -10.37 -9.53 -1.64
C GLY A 28 -11.46 -10.59 -1.64
N SER A 29 -11.37 -11.53 -2.56
CA SER A 29 -12.31 -12.67 -2.65
C SER A 29 -11.58 -13.92 -3.11
N VAL A 30 -11.91 -15.05 -2.53
CA VAL A 30 -11.48 -16.37 -3.04
C VAL A 30 -12.28 -16.79 -4.27
N ASP A 31 -13.47 -16.20 -4.48
CA ASP A 31 -14.31 -16.40 -5.66
C ASP A 31 -13.97 -15.33 -6.70
N LEU A 32 -12.97 -15.62 -7.50
CA LEU A 32 -12.45 -14.70 -8.52
C LEU A 32 -13.34 -14.73 -9.75
N ARG A 33 -13.98 -13.61 -10.05
CA ARG A 33 -14.66 -13.40 -11.32
C ARG A 33 -13.76 -12.60 -12.26
N PRO A 34 -13.38 -13.15 -13.43
CA PRO A 34 -12.63 -12.40 -14.42
C PRO A 34 -13.39 -11.12 -14.80
N LEU A 35 -12.62 -10.05 -15.00
CA LEU A 35 -13.22 -8.81 -15.52
C LEU A 35 -13.80 -9.08 -16.91
N PRO A 36 -15.01 -8.58 -17.22
CA PRO A 36 -15.63 -8.78 -18.52
C PRO A 36 -14.73 -8.19 -19.63
N PRO A 37 -14.75 -8.78 -20.82
CA PRO A 37 -14.05 -8.22 -21.97
C PRO A 37 -14.50 -6.77 -22.23
N LEU A 38 -13.58 -5.94 -22.71
CA LEU A 38 -13.91 -4.58 -23.13
C LEU A 38 -14.68 -4.64 -24.45
N ALA A 39 -15.81 -3.94 -24.53
CA ALA A 39 -16.60 -3.85 -25.75
C ALA A 39 -15.82 -3.18 -26.90
N HIS A 40 -15.01 -2.19 -26.58
CA HIS A 40 -14.21 -1.43 -27.57
C HIS A 40 -12.76 -1.29 -27.09
N PRO A 41 -11.94 -2.37 -27.08
CA PRO A 41 -10.61 -2.35 -26.50
C PRO A 41 -9.61 -1.38 -27.18
N ASN A 42 -9.91 -0.96 -28.42
CA ASN A 42 -9.10 -0.05 -29.21
C ASN A 42 -9.57 1.43 -29.14
N ASP A 43 -10.61 1.75 -28.37
CA ASP A 43 -11.03 3.12 -28.18
C ASP A 43 -9.92 3.92 -27.45
N PRO A 44 -9.37 5.00 -28.06
CA PRO A 44 -8.30 5.79 -27.48
C PRO A 44 -8.69 6.51 -26.17
N LYS A 45 -9.99 6.59 -25.87
CA LYS A 45 -10.52 7.19 -24.64
C LYS A 45 -10.60 6.22 -23.47
N ILE A 46 -10.37 4.92 -23.71
CA ILE A 46 -10.36 3.93 -22.61
C ILE A 46 -9.29 4.31 -21.61
N GLY A 47 -9.64 4.26 -20.32
CA GLY A 47 -8.68 4.41 -19.24
C GLY A 47 -7.62 3.32 -19.28
N ALA A 48 -6.35 3.69 -19.22
CA ALA A 48 -5.25 2.72 -19.21
C ALA A 48 -5.40 1.67 -18.10
N LYS A 49 -6.01 2.02 -16.97
CA LYS A 49 -6.34 1.10 -15.88
C LYS A 49 -7.19 -0.09 -16.32
N GLU A 50 -8.09 0.11 -17.28
CA GLU A 50 -8.95 -0.97 -17.81
C GLU A 50 -8.15 -1.94 -18.67
N LEU A 51 -7.13 -1.45 -19.35
CA LEU A 51 -6.25 -2.26 -20.19
C LEU A 51 -5.23 -3.05 -19.36
N PHE A 52 -4.52 -2.37 -18.46
CA PHE A 52 -3.49 -3.00 -17.62
C PHE A 52 -4.10 -3.93 -16.57
N GLY A 53 -5.23 -3.58 -15.97
CA GLY A 53 -5.90 -4.40 -14.95
C GLY A 53 -6.47 -5.73 -15.47
N ARG A 54 -6.54 -5.93 -16.78
CA ARG A 54 -6.93 -7.21 -17.41
C ARG A 54 -5.75 -8.10 -17.78
N LYS A 55 -4.52 -7.63 -17.56
CA LYS A 55 -3.33 -8.45 -17.77
C LYS A 55 -3.05 -9.27 -16.53
N VAL A 56 -3.08 -10.59 -16.71
CA VAL A 56 -2.93 -11.56 -15.60
C VAL A 56 -1.50 -12.09 -15.48
N LEU A 57 -0.68 -11.90 -16.52
CA LEU A 57 0.72 -12.33 -16.60
C LEU A 57 1.62 -11.18 -17.03
N PRO A 58 2.91 -11.20 -16.67
CA PRO A 58 3.87 -10.21 -17.10
C PRO A 58 4.14 -10.28 -18.61
N ALA A 59 4.67 -9.22 -19.17
CA ALA A 59 5.14 -9.22 -20.54
C ALA A 59 6.39 -10.11 -20.71
N ALA A 60 6.44 -10.93 -21.75
CA ALA A 60 7.61 -11.73 -22.11
C ALA A 60 8.73 -10.83 -22.69
N MET A 61 9.30 -10.00 -21.81
CA MET A 61 10.33 -9.01 -22.12
C MET A 61 11.38 -8.99 -21.00
N PRO A 62 12.60 -8.49 -21.25
CA PRO A 62 13.56 -8.21 -20.17
C PRO A 62 12.97 -7.23 -19.13
N SER A 63 13.37 -7.40 -17.87
CA SER A 63 12.87 -6.55 -16.79
C SER A 63 13.33 -5.10 -16.98
N ARG A 64 12.36 -4.17 -17.03
CA ARG A 64 12.61 -2.75 -17.28
C ARG A 64 11.48 -1.90 -16.71
N VAL A 65 11.86 -0.88 -15.96
CA VAL A 65 10.97 0.13 -15.42
C VAL A 65 10.80 1.26 -16.43
N ILE A 66 9.56 1.71 -16.66
CA ILE A 66 9.26 2.73 -17.67
C ILE A 66 8.40 3.81 -17.03
N GLY A 67 8.90 5.05 -17.03
CA GLY A 67 8.22 6.23 -16.49
C GLY A 67 8.31 6.38 -14.98
N PHE A 68 7.37 7.13 -14.43
CA PHE A 68 7.30 7.52 -13.03
C PHE A 68 6.37 6.60 -12.22
N TYR A 69 6.55 6.51 -10.92
CA TYR A 69 5.80 5.64 -9.99
C TYR A 69 4.28 5.71 -10.11
N ALA A 70 3.75 6.88 -10.49
CA ALA A 70 2.31 7.13 -10.67
C ALA A 70 1.93 7.36 -12.15
N LYS A 71 2.85 7.15 -13.09
CA LYS A 71 2.64 7.34 -14.51
C LYS A 71 3.65 6.51 -15.30
N GLY A 72 3.46 5.20 -15.34
CA GLY A 72 4.41 4.30 -15.95
C GLY A 72 3.91 2.87 -16.06
N CYS A 73 4.81 1.96 -16.33
CA CYS A 73 4.57 0.52 -16.42
C CYS A 73 5.87 -0.25 -16.16
N ILE A 74 5.78 -1.58 -16.09
CA ILE A 74 6.94 -2.46 -15.98
C ILE A 74 6.88 -3.56 -17.02
N ALA A 75 7.97 -3.76 -17.77
CA ALA A 75 8.21 -4.93 -18.59
C ALA A 75 8.87 -6.01 -17.73
N GLY A 76 8.63 -7.30 -18.04
CA GLY A 76 9.33 -8.42 -17.42
C GLY A 76 9.31 -8.40 -15.90
N ALA A 77 8.15 -8.11 -15.30
CA ALA A 77 8.00 -8.16 -13.84
C ALA A 77 8.18 -9.59 -13.31
N GLU A 78 8.74 -9.71 -12.11
CA GLU A 78 8.89 -10.96 -11.36
C GLU A 78 7.82 -11.03 -10.25
N ALA A 79 7.24 -12.21 -10.05
CA ALA A 79 6.34 -12.45 -8.94
C ALA A 79 7.13 -12.63 -7.64
N LEU A 80 6.73 -11.98 -6.56
CA LEU A 80 7.08 -12.45 -5.23
C LEU A 80 6.32 -13.76 -5.00
N PRO A 81 7.00 -14.90 -4.70
CA PRO A 81 6.30 -16.13 -4.33
C PRO A 81 5.28 -15.86 -3.23
N ILE A 82 4.07 -16.39 -3.39
CA ILE A 82 2.98 -16.09 -2.44
C ILE A 82 3.25 -16.57 -1.02
N ASN A 83 4.19 -17.51 -0.85
CA ASN A 83 4.69 -18.03 0.42
C ASN A 83 6.21 -18.04 0.43
N GLY A 84 6.77 -17.74 1.57
CA GLY A 84 8.15 -17.99 1.94
C GLY A 84 8.22 -18.30 3.44
N ASP A 85 9.38 -18.67 3.93
CA ASP A 85 9.58 -18.97 5.34
C ASP A 85 9.34 -17.76 6.26
N THR A 86 9.53 -16.55 5.70
CA THR A 86 9.48 -15.28 6.43
C THR A 86 8.54 -14.27 5.84
N TRP A 87 7.76 -14.60 4.82
CA TRP A 87 6.75 -13.72 4.25
C TRP A 87 5.53 -14.48 3.74
N GLN A 88 4.40 -13.77 3.70
CA GLN A 88 3.20 -14.21 3.00
C GLN A 88 2.58 -13.02 2.28
N VAL A 89 2.15 -13.25 1.03
CA VAL A 89 1.44 -12.24 0.24
C VAL A 89 -0.02 -12.21 0.64
N MET A 90 -0.59 -11.03 0.81
CA MET A 90 -1.99 -10.79 1.15
C MET A 90 -2.79 -10.37 -0.09
N ARG A 91 -4.12 -10.52 -0.05
CA ARG A 91 -5.03 -10.10 -1.14
C ARG A 91 -4.66 -10.71 -2.49
N LEU A 92 -4.45 -12.01 -2.53
CA LEU A 92 -4.03 -12.75 -3.75
C LEU A 92 -4.97 -12.50 -4.93
N SER A 93 -6.28 -12.30 -4.66
CA SER A 93 -7.29 -12.00 -5.66
C SER A 93 -7.01 -10.74 -6.50
N ARG A 94 -6.20 -9.82 -5.98
CA ARG A 94 -5.85 -8.60 -6.68
C ARG A 94 -4.76 -8.78 -7.72
N ASN A 95 -4.02 -9.91 -7.69
CA ASN A 95 -2.87 -10.17 -8.55
C ASN A 95 -1.84 -9.03 -8.55
N ARG A 96 -1.50 -8.52 -7.35
CA ARG A 96 -0.64 -7.35 -7.15
C ARG A 96 0.64 -7.68 -6.37
N TYR A 97 1.25 -8.80 -6.67
CA TYR A 97 2.51 -9.27 -6.06
C TYR A 97 3.67 -9.32 -7.06
N TRP A 98 3.62 -8.45 -8.06
CA TRP A 98 4.62 -8.34 -9.12
C TRP A 98 5.51 -7.13 -8.90
N GLY A 99 6.78 -7.23 -9.27
CA GLY A 99 7.71 -6.13 -9.14
C GLY A 99 8.97 -6.30 -9.99
N HIS A 100 9.81 -5.28 -9.97
CA HIS A 100 11.16 -5.41 -10.50
C HIS A 100 11.94 -6.44 -9.66
N PRO A 101 12.83 -7.28 -10.23
CA PRO A 101 13.61 -8.29 -9.48
C PRO A 101 14.32 -7.74 -8.25
N ASN A 102 14.80 -6.49 -8.31
CA ASN A 102 15.43 -5.81 -7.18
C ASN A 102 14.46 -5.60 -6.00
N LEU A 103 13.17 -5.31 -6.28
CA LEU A 103 12.16 -5.16 -5.23
C LEU A 103 11.85 -6.52 -4.61
N VAL A 104 11.66 -7.56 -5.42
CA VAL A 104 11.42 -8.92 -4.94
C VAL A 104 12.57 -9.39 -4.03
N ALA A 105 13.82 -9.18 -4.47
CA ALA A 105 14.99 -9.52 -3.67
C ALA A 105 15.09 -8.70 -2.37
N LEU A 106 14.72 -7.41 -2.40
CA LEU A 106 14.68 -6.57 -1.21
C LEU A 106 13.65 -7.09 -0.20
N LEU A 107 12.45 -7.42 -0.66
CA LEU A 107 11.37 -7.90 0.23
C LEU A 107 11.75 -9.21 0.93
N LYS A 108 12.40 -10.15 0.22
CA LYS A 108 12.90 -11.38 0.82
C LYS A 108 13.92 -11.10 1.93
N ARG A 109 14.92 -10.24 1.68
CA ARG A 109 15.90 -9.85 2.72
C ARG A 109 15.27 -9.13 3.91
N LEU A 110 14.32 -8.23 3.67
CA LEU A 110 13.61 -7.53 4.74
C LEU A 110 12.79 -8.51 5.58
N ALA A 111 12.16 -9.49 4.94
CA ALA A 111 11.40 -10.53 5.62
C ALA A 111 12.30 -11.38 6.54
N ASP A 112 13.51 -11.71 6.10
CA ASP A 112 14.48 -12.43 6.92
C ASP A 112 14.95 -11.59 8.11
N LYS A 113 15.24 -10.30 7.90
CA LYS A 113 15.61 -9.36 8.97
C LYS A 113 14.50 -9.12 10.00
N ALA A 114 13.23 -9.28 9.61
CA ALA A 114 12.11 -9.11 10.54
C ALA A 114 12.19 -10.09 11.73
N LYS A 115 12.89 -11.22 11.60
CA LYS A 115 13.17 -12.15 12.71
C LYS A 115 14.00 -11.49 13.82
N ASP A 116 14.95 -10.65 13.47
CA ASP A 116 15.79 -9.92 14.42
C ASP A 116 14.96 -8.90 15.21
N ALA A 117 13.84 -8.44 14.63
CA ALA A 117 12.85 -7.58 15.27
C ALA A 117 11.82 -8.36 16.11
N GLY A 118 11.95 -9.68 16.22
CA GLY A 118 11.02 -10.57 16.94
C GLY A 118 9.74 -10.91 16.17
N TRP A 119 9.68 -10.63 14.85
CA TRP A 119 8.55 -11.01 14.01
C TRP A 119 8.82 -12.36 13.33
N PRO A 120 7.85 -13.27 13.24
CA PRO A 120 8.02 -14.49 12.43
C PRO A 120 8.31 -14.20 10.95
N GLY A 121 7.91 -13.03 10.48
CA GLY A 121 8.09 -12.54 9.14
C GLY A 121 7.14 -11.37 8.84
N ILE A 122 7.02 -11.01 7.56
CA ILE A 122 6.21 -9.89 7.10
C ILE A 122 5.00 -10.35 6.28
N LEU A 123 3.92 -9.56 6.33
CA LEU A 123 2.78 -9.67 5.43
C LEU A 123 2.93 -8.63 4.33
N VAL A 124 3.08 -9.08 3.09
CA VAL A 124 3.22 -8.20 1.93
C VAL A 124 1.85 -7.93 1.31
N GLY A 125 1.48 -6.68 1.28
CA GLY A 125 0.27 -6.18 0.62
C GLY A 125 0.45 -5.98 -0.87
N ASP A 126 -0.09 -4.86 -1.39
CA ASP A 126 0.00 -4.57 -2.82
C ASP A 126 1.44 -4.15 -3.23
N MET A 127 1.93 -4.75 -4.29
CA MET A 127 3.08 -4.34 -5.08
C MET A 127 2.57 -3.73 -6.39
N SER A 128 2.96 -4.24 -7.56
CA SER A 128 2.35 -3.84 -8.82
C SER A 128 1.54 -4.97 -9.45
N GLN A 129 0.75 -4.60 -10.48
CA GLN A 129 0.13 -5.55 -11.41
C GLN A 129 1.21 -6.20 -12.30
N PRO A 130 0.93 -7.33 -13.00
CA PRO A 130 1.92 -8.05 -13.79
C PRO A 130 2.68 -7.22 -14.84
N ARG A 131 2.02 -6.18 -15.38
CA ARG A 131 2.62 -5.24 -16.35
C ARG A 131 2.68 -3.81 -15.81
N GLY A 132 2.44 -3.62 -14.50
CA GLY A 132 2.31 -2.31 -13.90
C GLY A 132 1.13 -1.52 -14.48
N GLY A 133 1.33 -0.24 -14.70
CA GLY A 133 0.28 0.65 -15.18
C GLY A 133 -0.72 1.05 -14.10
N PRO A 134 -1.64 1.99 -14.41
CA PRO A 134 -2.69 2.41 -13.49
C PRO A 134 -3.57 1.23 -13.06
N MET A 135 -3.93 1.18 -11.79
CA MET A 135 -4.80 0.14 -11.22
C MET A 135 -6.27 0.52 -11.33
N ILE A 136 -7.16 -0.46 -11.44
CA ILE A 136 -8.61 -0.24 -11.50
C ILE A 136 -9.09 0.42 -10.21
N THR A 137 -8.59 -0.04 -9.08
CA THR A 137 -8.92 0.45 -7.74
C THR A 137 -7.66 0.68 -6.91
N GLY A 138 -7.75 1.54 -5.89
CA GLY A 138 -6.68 1.75 -4.93
C GLY A 138 -5.62 2.74 -5.44
N HIS A 139 -4.39 2.37 -5.33
CA HIS A 139 -3.19 3.18 -5.39
C HIS A 139 -3.05 4.11 -6.60
N ALA A 140 -2.57 5.34 -6.35
CA ALA A 140 -2.13 6.26 -7.40
C ALA A 140 -0.74 5.90 -7.96
N SER A 141 0.12 5.27 -7.14
CA SER A 141 1.44 4.75 -7.52
C SER A 141 1.42 3.23 -7.72
N HIS A 142 2.49 2.51 -7.47
CA HIS A 142 2.66 1.07 -7.73
C HIS A 142 2.63 0.69 -9.22
N GLN A 143 2.83 1.66 -10.13
CA GLN A 143 2.67 1.40 -11.56
C GLN A 143 3.93 0.83 -12.23
N VAL A 144 5.08 0.93 -11.58
CA VAL A 144 6.38 0.61 -12.20
C VAL A 144 7.13 -0.53 -11.52
N GLY A 145 6.50 -1.21 -10.56
CA GLY A 145 7.10 -2.36 -9.87
C GLY A 145 8.25 -2.01 -8.92
N LEU A 146 8.30 -0.78 -8.41
CA LEU A 146 9.30 -0.30 -7.43
C LEU A 146 8.69 0.10 -6.09
N ASP A 147 7.39 -0.07 -5.92
CA ASP A 147 6.63 0.23 -4.71
C ASP A 147 6.10 -1.08 -4.08
N ALA A 148 6.06 -1.16 -2.76
CA ALA A 148 5.44 -2.25 -2.02
C ALA A 148 4.86 -1.78 -0.69
N ASP A 149 3.68 -2.27 -0.34
CA ASP A 149 3.04 -2.07 0.95
C ASP A 149 3.33 -3.25 1.87
N ILE A 150 3.88 -2.98 3.04
CA ILE A 150 4.14 -3.98 4.08
C ILE A 150 3.22 -3.70 5.25
N TRP A 151 2.41 -4.70 5.61
CA TRP A 151 1.52 -4.56 6.75
C TRP A 151 2.30 -4.41 8.05
N LEU A 152 1.80 -3.54 8.92
CA LEU A 152 2.33 -3.40 10.29
C LEU A 152 1.79 -4.49 11.23
N THR A 153 1.02 -5.43 10.73
CA THR A 153 0.65 -6.67 11.39
C THR A 153 1.73 -7.71 11.12
N PRO A 154 2.46 -8.21 12.13
CA PRO A 154 3.44 -9.28 11.93
C PRO A 154 2.80 -10.51 11.28
N MET A 155 3.56 -11.22 10.45
CA MET A 155 3.14 -12.52 9.94
C MET A 155 2.92 -13.49 11.10
N PRO A 156 1.79 -14.24 11.13
CA PRO A 156 1.64 -15.28 12.16
C PRO A 156 2.61 -16.44 11.92
N ASN A 157 2.93 -17.19 12.99
CA ASN A 157 3.84 -18.36 12.91
C ASN A 157 3.11 -19.58 12.31
N ARG A 158 2.38 -19.36 11.23
CA ARG A 158 1.70 -20.38 10.43
C ARG A 158 1.36 -19.83 9.05
N GLN A 159 1.10 -20.71 8.12
CA GLN A 159 0.56 -20.30 6.82
C GLN A 159 -0.92 -19.89 6.98
N LEU A 160 -1.26 -18.74 6.40
CA LEU A 160 -2.64 -18.25 6.30
C LEU A 160 -3.37 -18.99 5.17
N SER A 161 -4.62 -19.34 5.40
CA SER A 161 -5.50 -19.87 4.36
C SER A 161 -5.81 -18.81 3.29
N PRO A 162 -6.27 -19.21 2.08
CA PRO A 162 -6.72 -18.25 1.07
C PRO A 162 -7.77 -17.28 1.60
N GLY A 163 -8.77 -17.77 2.35
CA GLY A 163 -9.82 -16.92 2.94
C GLY A 163 -9.25 -15.88 3.91
N GLU A 164 -8.35 -16.28 4.80
CA GLU A 164 -7.70 -15.35 5.74
C GLU A 164 -6.94 -14.25 5.00
N ARG A 165 -6.24 -14.58 3.92
CA ARG A 165 -5.51 -13.58 3.13
C ARG A 165 -6.43 -12.56 2.47
N GLU A 166 -7.65 -12.95 2.12
CA GLU A 166 -8.63 -12.06 1.52
C GLU A 166 -9.40 -11.23 2.56
N GLU A 167 -9.73 -11.83 3.71
CA GLU A 167 -10.66 -11.25 4.69
C GLU A 167 -9.99 -10.58 5.89
N MET A 168 -8.80 -11.03 6.32
CA MET A 168 -8.11 -10.49 7.48
C MET A 168 -7.84 -8.99 7.32
N SER A 169 -8.17 -8.19 8.32
CA SER A 169 -7.79 -6.77 8.36
C SER A 169 -6.43 -6.61 9.01
N ALA A 170 -5.60 -5.72 8.48
CA ALA A 170 -4.37 -5.31 9.13
C ALA A 170 -4.69 -4.50 10.39
N VAL A 171 -3.83 -4.61 11.40
CA VAL A 171 -3.98 -3.89 12.67
C VAL A 171 -3.65 -2.40 12.48
N MET A 172 -4.55 -1.54 12.96
CA MET A 172 -4.34 -0.09 12.93
C MET A 172 -3.35 0.31 14.02
N MET A 173 -2.27 1.00 13.63
CA MET A 173 -1.19 1.42 14.55
C MET A 173 -1.43 2.79 15.17
N VAL A 174 -2.40 3.53 14.68
CA VAL A 174 -2.67 4.92 15.07
C VAL A 174 -3.94 4.98 15.91
N ARG A 175 -3.89 5.72 17.03
CA ARG A 175 -5.04 5.97 17.89
C ARG A 175 -6.19 6.63 17.13
N ARG A 176 -7.41 6.51 17.65
CA ARG A 176 -8.60 7.11 17.02
C ARG A 176 -8.52 8.63 16.88
N ASP A 177 -7.85 9.32 17.83
CA ASP A 177 -7.61 10.78 17.77
C ASP A 177 -6.56 11.17 16.71
N ARG A 178 -5.88 10.20 16.11
CA ARG A 178 -4.85 10.34 15.07
C ARG A 178 -3.62 11.16 15.50
N LEU A 179 -3.45 11.43 16.79
CA LEU A 179 -2.37 12.28 17.31
C LEU A 179 -1.10 11.50 17.67
N ASP A 180 -1.21 10.19 17.87
CA ASP A 180 -0.07 9.33 18.18
C ASP A 180 -0.37 7.87 17.81
N ILE A 181 0.64 7.01 17.96
CA ILE A 181 0.48 5.55 17.84
C ILE A 181 -0.37 5.02 19.00
N ASP A 182 -0.98 3.85 18.81
CA ASP A 182 -1.64 3.11 19.88
C ASP A 182 -0.61 2.22 20.59
N PRO A 183 -0.28 2.52 21.87
CA PRO A 183 0.72 1.78 22.63
C PRO A 183 0.34 0.32 22.91
N HIS A 184 -0.94 -0.07 22.73
CA HIS A 184 -1.39 -1.45 22.93
C HIS A 184 -1.00 -2.36 21.75
N VAL A 185 -0.72 -1.80 20.58
CA VAL A 185 -0.39 -2.57 19.37
C VAL A 185 1.00 -2.23 18.82
N TRP A 186 1.49 -1.00 19.05
CA TRP A 186 2.83 -0.60 18.63
C TRP A 186 3.89 -1.19 19.55
N THR A 187 4.91 -1.81 18.96
CA THR A 187 6.02 -2.44 19.67
C THR A 187 7.37 -1.98 19.12
N PRO A 188 8.49 -2.20 19.85
CA PRO A 188 9.82 -1.94 19.30
C PRO A 188 10.12 -2.65 17.97
N GLY A 189 9.49 -3.80 17.72
CA GLY A 189 9.61 -4.53 16.46
C GLY A 189 9.12 -3.72 15.24
N HIS A 190 8.07 -2.92 15.40
CA HIS A 190 7.57 -2.03 14.33
C HIS A 190 8.61 -0.98 13.94
N LEU A 191 9.25 -0.35 14.94
CA LEU A 191 10.35 0.60 14.69
C LEU A 191 11.51 -0.12 13.97
N ALA A 192 11.90 -1.30 14.45
CA ALA A 192 13.03 -2.04 13.90
C ALA A 192 12.79 -2.41 12.43
N VAL A 193 11.64 -2.97 12.08
CA VAL A 193 11.32 -3.35 10.69
C VAL A 193 11.29 -2.13 9.75
N ILE A 194 10.72 -1.00 10.18
CA ILE A 194 10.71 0.24 9.38
C ILE A 194 12.13 0.80 9.23
N ARG A 195 12.93 0.79 10.30
CA ARG A 195 14.34 1.20 10.24
C ARG A 195 15.13 0.35 9.25
N ASP A 196 15.01 -0.97 9.36
CA ASP A 196 15.74 -1.91 8.51
C ASP A 196 15.37 -1.74 7.03
N ALA A 197 14.09 -1.50 6.74
CA ALA A 197 13.65 -1.12 5.41
C ALA A 197 14.26 0.22 4.94
N ALA A 198 14.31 1.23 5.81
CA ALA A 198 14.87 2.54 5.48
C ALA A 198 16.40 2.51 5.29
N GLN A 199 17.10 1.64 5.99
CA GLN A 199 18.54 1.45 5.86
C GLN A 199 18.97 0.71 4.59
N GLU A 200 18.03 0.03 3.90
CA GLU A 200 18.33 -0.59 2.60
C GLU A 200 18.80 0.49 1.61
N PRO A 201 19.98 0.33 0.97
CA PRO A 201 20.58 1.40 0.15
C PRO A 201 19.73 1.79 -1.07
N ARG A 202 18.97 0.84 -1.62
CA ARG A 202 18.10 1.04 -2.78
C ARG A 202 16.73 1.63 -2.43
N VAL A 203 16.37 1.69 -1.14
CA VAL A 203 15.16 2.36 -0.70
C VAL A 203 15.38 3.86 -0.70
N GLN A 204 14.53 4.56 -1.45
CA GLN A 204 14.54 6.01 -1.54
C GLN A 204 13.65 6.64 -0.47
N ARG A 205 12.46 6.07 -0.26
CA ARG A 205 11.46 6.59 0.68
C ARG A 205 10.69 5.46 1.33
N ILE A 206 10.19 5.77 2.51
CA ILE A 206 9.16 5.00 3.19
C ILE A 206 8.05 5.98 3.57
N PHE A 207 6.81 5.66 3.19
CA PHE A 207 5.65 6.45 3.58
C PHE A 207 4.95 5.77 4.76
N VAL A 208 4.66 6.55 5.79
CA VAL A 208 3.95 6.13 7.01
C VAL A 208 2.96 7.20 7.43
N ASN A 209 2.00 6.87 8.29
CA ASN A 209 1.18 7.88 8.94
C ASN A 209 2.04 8.86 9.75
N ALA A 210 1.62 10.11 9.88
CA ALA A 210 2.35 11.13 10.63
C ALA A 210 2.53 10.78 12.12
N ALA A 211 1.56 10.11 12.72
CA ALA A 211 1.66 9.62 14.10
C ALA A 211 2.75 8.55 14.24
N ILE A 212 2.89 7.66 13.24
CA ILE A 212 3.98 6.69 13.18
C ILE A 212 5.33 7.42 13.01
N LYS A 213 5.42 8.39 12.10
CA LYS A 213 6.64 9.20 11.96
C LYS A 213 7.03 9.89 13.26
N LYS A 214 6.06 10.46 13.99
CA LYS A 214 6.27 11.08 15.30
C LYS A 214 6.82 10.08 16.31
N ALA A 215 6.25 8.87 16.38
CA ALA A 215 6.74 7.80 17.26
C ALA A 215 8.18 7.39 16.89
N LEU A 216 8.47 7.18 15.61
CA LEU A 216 9.83 6.86 15.15
C LEU A 216 10.83 7.96 15.54
N CYS A 217 10.45 9.24 15.40
CA CYS A 217 11.28 10.36 15.84
C CYS A 217 11.57 10.37 17.34
N ARG A 218 10.59 9.97 18.16
CA ARG A 218 10.70 9.90 19.62
C ARG A 218 11.53 8.71 20.10
N GLU A 219 11.40 7.57 19.42
CA GLU A 219 11.89 6.30 19.90
C GLU A 219 13.22 5.86 19.27
N ALA A 220 13.59 6.45 18.10
CA ALA A 220 14.83 6.12 17.44
C ALA A 220 16.06 6.59 18.23
N ASN A 221 16.99 5.66 18.43
CA ASN A 221 18.26 5.88 19.13
C ASN A 221 19.44 5.56 18.20
N GLY A 222 20.65 6.02 18.55
CA GLY A 222 21.88 5.79 17.80
C GLY A 222 21.87 6.51 16.45
N ASP A 223 22.23 5.82 15.37
CA ASP A 223 22.16 6.38 14.02
C ASP A 223 20.71 6.61 13.61
N ARG A 224 20.38 7.87 13.37
CA ARG A 224 19.03 8.34 13.01
C ARG A 224 18.93 8.80 11.55
N SER A 225 20.01 8.69 10.78
CA SER A 225 20.09 9.18 9.39
C SER A 225 18.99 8.60 8.48
N TRP A 226 18.58 7.36 8.74
CA TRP A 226 17.50 6.66 8.04
C TRP A 226 16.13 7.36 8.14
N LEU A 227 15.90 8.17 9.19
CA LEU A 227 14.66 8.93 9.37
C LEU A 227 14.42 9.93 8.24
N SER A 228 15.45 10.39 7.57
CA SER A 228 15.32 11.26 6.39
C SER A 228 14.50 10.63 5.27
N LYS A 229 14.57 9.30 5.12
CA LYS A 229 13.81 8.56 4.12
C LYS A 229 12.35 8.31 4.53
N VAL A 230 12.02 8.37 5.82
CA VAL A 230 10.66 8.11 6.32
C VAL A 230 9.83 9.38 6.26
N ARG A 231 8.81 9.38 5.40
CA ARG A 231 8.00 10.57 5.10
C ARG A 231 6.56 10.38 5.52
N PRO A 232 5.97 11.35 6.22
CA PRO A 232 4.55 11.28 6.54
C PRO A 232 3.70 11.33 5.28
N MET A 233 2.63 10.54 5.28
CA MET A 233 1.65 10.47 4.22
C MET A 233 0.26 10.22 4.81
N TYR A 234 -0.78 10.78 4.21
CA TYR A 234 -2.16 10.53 4.61
C TYR A 234 -2.51 9.04 4.47
N GLY A 235 -3.31 8.50 5.37
CA GLY A 235 -3.48 7.06 5.50
C GLY A 235 -2.22 6.41 6.09
N HIS A 236 -1.81 5.26 5.60
CA HIS A 236 -0.61 4.51 6.01
C HIS A 236 -0.55 4.27 7.53
N ASP A 237 -1.69 3.99 8.14
CA ASP A 237 -1.85 3.76 9.57
C ASP A 237 -1.85 2.27 9.96
N TYR A 238 -1.86 1.36 8.99
CA TYR A 238 -1.80 -0.09 9.17
C TYR A 238 -0.72 -0.78 8.30
N HIS A 239 -0.07 -0.03 7.43
CA HIS A 239 1.05 -0.47 6.59
C HIS A 239 2.05 0.66 6.41
N PHE A 240 3.26 0.33 6.06
CA PHE A 240 4.21 1.28 5.50
C PHE A 240 4.46 0.95 4.03
N HIS A 241 4.66 1.99 3.23
CA HIS A 241 4.89 1.88 1.80
C HIS A 241 6.38 2.10 1.51
N ILE A 242 7.02 1.11 0.93
CA ILE A 242 8.40 1.20 0.44
C ILE A 242 8.39 1.73 -0.99
N ARG A 243 9.28 2.70 -1.27
CA ARG A 243 9.61 3.14 -2.62
C ARG A 243 11.10 2.99 -2.88
N MET A 244 11.45 2.24 -3.91
CA MET A 244 12.82 2.05 -4.35
C MET A 244 13.27 3.15 -5.30
N LYS A 245 14.59 3.36 -5.39
CA LYS A 245 15.23 4.14 -6.45
C LYS A 245 15.11 3.43 -7.79
N CYS A 246 15.18 4.19 -8.86
CA CYS A 246 15.32 3.61 -10.20
C CYS A 246 16.51 2.63 -10.26
N PRO A 247 16.36 1.49 -10.95
CA PRO A 247 17.46 0.56 -11.15
C PRO A 247 18.60 1.21 -11.97
N SER A 248 19.84 0.91 -11.62
CA SER A 248 21.02 1.38 -12.38
C SER A 248 20.93 0.88 -13.83
N GLY A 249 21.28 1.73 -14.79
CA GLY A 249 21.24 1.40 -16.22
C GLY A 249 19.85 1.42 -16.85
N ASN A 250 18.79 1.76 -16.11
CA ASN A 250 17.42 1.85 -16.63
C ASN A 250 17.07 3.31 -16.98
N GLY A 251 17.48 3.75 -18.19
CA GLY A 251 17.32 5.15 -18.63
C GLY A 251 15.88 5.60 -18.85
N GLU A 252 14.89 4.70 -18.88
CA GLU A 252 13.47 5.04 -19.03
C GLU A 252 12.76 5.22 -17.70
N CYS A 253 13.40 4.90 -16.57
CA CYS A 253 12.85 5.11 -15.24
C CYS A 253 13.02 6.57 -14.81
N GLU A 254 11.92 7.23 -14.47
CA GLU A 254 11.92 8.59 -13.94
C GLU A 254 12.09 8.57 -12.43
N SER A 255 13.24 9.04 -11.94
CA SER A 255 13.50 9.14 -10.51
C SER A 255 12.68 10.25 -9.85
N GLN A 256 12.18 9.98 -8.65
CA GLN A 256 11.71 11.05 -7.78
C GLN A 256 12.93 11.76 -7.19
N PRO A 257 12.91 13.11 -6.99
CA PRO A 257 13.98 13.80 -6.25
C PRO A 257 14.20 13.17 -4.87
N ASP A 258 15.43 13.09 -4.41
CA ASP A 258 15.70 12.56 -3.07
C ASP A 258 14.96 13.36 -1.98
N PRO A 259 14.65 12.74 -0.83
CA PRO A 259 14.08 13.47 0.30
C PRO A 259 14.96 14.66 0.70
N THR A 260 14.33 15.74 1.14
CA THR A 260 15.04 16.88 1.72
C THR A 260 15.92 16.42 2.88
N GLU A 261 17.08 17.05 3.04
CA GLU A 261 18.00 16.78 4.14
C GLU A 261 17.34 16.90 5.52
N GLY A 262 17.91 16.18 6.48
CA GLY A 262 17.44 16.15 7.85
C GLY A 262 16.38 15.07 8.13
N GLU A 263 16.22 14.76 9.40
CA GLU A 263 15.36 13.67 9.87
C GLU A 263 13.86 13.92 9.64
N GLY A 264 13.44 15.18 9.47
CA GLY A 264 12.03 15.57 9.40
C GLY A 264 11.28 15.35 10.72
N CYS A 265 11.96 15.54 11.84
CA CYS A 265 11.46 15.27 13.19
C CYS A 265 11.17 16.52 14.02
N ARG A 266 11.52 17.72 13.54
CA ARG A 266 11.20 18.95 14.28
C ARG A 266 9.69 19.16 14.33
N ALA A 267 9.22 19.82 15.37
CA ALA A 267 7.80 20.15 15.50
C ALA A 267 7.24 20.86 14.24
N ALA A 268 8.03 21.77 13.65
CA ALA A 268 7.66 22.46 12.42
C ALA A 268 7.50 21.51 11.20
N ASP A 269 8.33 20.46 11.11
CA ASP A 269 8.29 19.50 10.01
C ASP A 269 7.00 18.65 10.03
N LEU A 270 6.45 18.45 11.22
CA LEU A 270 5.24 17.64 11.45
C LEU A 270 3.97 18.45 11.63
N ALA A 271 4.08 19.77 11.92
CA ALA A 271 2.95 20.63 12.29
C ALA A 271 1.78 20.59 11.29
N TYR A 272 2.08 20.54 9.98
CA TYR A 272 1.05 20.45 8.94
C TYR A 272 0.16 19.23 9.13
N TRP A 273 0.78 18.08 9.40
CA TRP A 273 0.11 16.77 9.45
C TRP A 273 -0.84 16.63 10.64
N PHE A 274 -0.61 17.41 11.71
CA PHE A 274 -1.43 17.40 12.92
C PHE A 274 -2.44 18.56 13.00
N LYS A 275 -2.63 19.32 11.90
CA LYS A 275 -3.73 20.27 11.80
C LYS A 275 -5.07 19.53 11.83
N ASP A 276 -6.05 20.05 12.54
CA ASP A 276 -7.39 19.45 12.60
C ASP A 276 -7.99 19.22 11.22
N SER A 277 -7.81 20.14 10.29
CA SER A 277 -8.26 20.00 8.91
C SER A 277 -7.57 18.85 8.11
N VAL A 278 -6.43 18.35 8.58
CA VAL A 278 -5.69 17.23 7.97
C VAL A 278 -6.07 15.90 8.62
N ILE A 279 -6.18 15.87 9.95
CA ILE A 279 -6.54 14.65 10.68
C ILE A 279 -8.05 14.37 10.69
N HIS A 280 -8.88 15.42 10.59
CA HIS A 280 -10.35 15.37 10.51
C HIS A 280 -10.85 16.16 9.30
N PRO A 281 -10.52 15.74 8.07
CA PRO A 281 -10.92 16.49 6.88
C PRO A 281 -12.45 16.53 6.77
N LYS A 282 -12.99 17.73 6.66
CA LYS A 282 -14.43 17.90 6.43
C LYS A 282 -14.76 17.39 5.01
N PRO A 283 -15.82 16.60 4.84
CA PRO A 283 -16.26 16.21 3.52
C PRO A 283 -16.55 17.46 2.68
N PRO A 284 -16.18 17.45 1.39
CA PRO A 284 -16.47 18.57 0.53
C PRO A 284 -17.98 18.79 0.44
N LYS A 285 -18.43 20.06 0.39
CA LYS A 285 -19.86 20.41 0.27
C LYS A 285 -20.53 19.78 -0.95
N GLN A 286 -19.75 19.56 -2.01
CA GLN A 286 -20.18 18.82 -3.19
C GLN A 286 -19.09 17.79 -3.53
N PRO A 287 -19.46 16.55 -3.91
CA PRO A 287 -18.49 15.60 -4.40
C PRO A 287 -17.69 16.18 -5.56
N PRO A 288 -16.37 16.08 -5.59
CA PRO A 288 -15.59 16.55 -6.73
C PRO A 288 -16.02 15.77 -7.99
N LYS A 289 -16.12 16.46 -9.11
CA LYS A 289 -16.38 15.78 -10.38
C LYS A 289 -15.28 14.73 -10.62
N PRO A 290 -15.64 13.50 -10.99
CA PRO A 290 -14.65 12.47 -11.29
C PRO A 290 -13.70 12.97 -12.39
N LYS A 291 -12.40 12.91 -12.16
CA LYS A 291 -11.43 13.20 -13.21
C LYS A 291 -11.45 12.06 -14.23
N PRO A 292 -11.38 12.36 -15.52
CA PRO A 292 -11.23 11.33 -16.54
C PRO A 292 -10.03 10.43 -16.19
N PRO A 293 -10.16 9.10 -16.36
CA PRO A 293 -9.04 8.20 -16.12
C PRO A 293 -7.91 8.48 -17.13
N MET A 294 -6.67 8.32 -16.71
CA MET A 294 -5.51 8.42 -17.57
C MET A 294 -5.64 7.41 -18.72
N THR A 295 -5.49 7.88 -19.97
CA THR A 295 -5.52 7.02 -21.16
C THR A 295 -4.14 6.46 -21.47
N LEU A 296 -4.07 5.44 -22.34
CA LEU A 296 -2.80 4.87 -22.78
C LEU A 296 -1.89 5.89 -23.49
N ALA A 297 -2.48 6.88 -24.16
CA ALA A 297 -1.74 7.96 -24.82
C ALA A 297 -1.02 8.91 -23.84
N GLN A 298 -1.47 8.96 -22.60
CA GLN A 298 -0.86 9.79 -21.54
C GLN A 298 0.26 9.09 -20.79
N LEU A 299 0.40 7.76 -20.94
CA LEU A 299 1.54 7.01 -20.43
C LEU A 299 2.77 7.17 -21.33
N PRO A 300 3.98 6.88 -20.84
CA PRO A 300 5.16 6.77 -21.72
C PRO A 300 4.90 5.85 -22.91
N ALA A 301 5.36 6.26 -24.10
CA ALA A 301 5.11 5.51 -25.34
C ALA A 301 5.58 4.07 -25.25
N ALA A 302 6.66 3.81 -24.53
CA ALA A 302 7.22 2.46 -24.31
C ALA A 302 6.29 1.54 -23.49
N CYS A 303 5.24 2.03 -22.85
CA CYS A 303 4.24 1.20 -22.19
C CYS A 303 3.27 0.50 -23.16
N ARG A 304 3.14 0.99 -24.40
CA ARG A 304 2.31 0.33 -25.42
C ARG A 304 2.82 -1.06 -25.79
N PRO A 305 4.10 -1.23 -26.19
CA PRO A 305 4.64 -2.58 -26.44
C PRO A 305 4.60 -3.48 -25.20
N VAL A 306 4.77 -2.96 -23.97
CA VAL A 306 4.61 -3.75 -22.75
C VAL A 306 3.19 -4.29 -22.64
N LEU A 307 2.18 -3.45 -22.90
CA LEU A 307 0.77 -3.85 -22.83
C LEU A 307 0.41 -4.93 -23.88
N SER A 308 0.96 -4.84 -25.10
CA SER A 308 0.65 -5.72 -26.22
C SER A 308 1.57 -6.93 -26.36
N ALA A 309 2.69 -6.99 -25.63
CA ALA A 309 3.61 -8.11 -25.66
C ALA A 309 2.90 -9.44 -25.33
N PRO A 310 3.40 -10.59 -25.84
CA PRO A 310 2.97 -11.91 -25.39
C PRO A 310 3.11 -12.04 -23.86
N ASP A 311 2.33 -12.91 -23.27
CA ASP A 311 2.46 -13.28 -21.86
C ASP A 311 3.76 -14.07 -21.65
N ALA A 312 4.48 -13.77 -20.56
CA ALA A 312 5.61 -14.60 -20.16
C ALA A 312 5.12 -16.00 -19.78
N LYS A 313 5.90 -17.03 -20.17
CA LYS A 313 5.66 -18.39 -19.68
C LYS A 313 5.96 -18.44 -18.18
N GLN A 314 5.08 -19.06 -17.42
CA GLN A 314 5.30 -19.36 -16.01
C GLN A 314 6.25 -20.54 -15.85
#